data_06ad1152f87ee79e24882891c44f8ec3
#
_entry.id   06ad1152f87ee79e24882891c44f8ec3
#
_cell.length_a   1.000
_cell.length_b   1.000
_cell.length_c   1.000
_cell.angle_alpha   90.00
_cell.angle_beta   90.00
_cell.angle_gamma   90.00
#
_symmetry.space_group_name_H-M   'P 1'
#
loop_
_entity.id
_entity.type
_entity.pdbx_description
1 polymer ?
#
loop_
_entity_poly.entity_id
_entity_poly.type
_entity_poly.pdbx_seq_one_letter_code
_entity_poly.pdbx_strand_id
1 'polypeptide(L)'
;MVQLYVKSPSAPGATPEWMLIELQGAIESPDDEQLAGRFIGDLHFNLKGVPVLIIGHHILYGKVANLEKPFLVLMKNENASKTDDEDDASHTMDVDSSHDVRGCAESSLQDDTHYYVNAVIKKKMIFKTRPKPIITSVPKKV
;
A
#
# COMPACT_ATOMS: atom_id res chain seq x y z
N MET A 1 1.79 10.48 15.34
CA MET A 1 0.68 10.50 14.35
C MET A 1 0.83 9.27 13.47
N VAL A 2 -0.22 8.48 13.35
CA VAL A 2 -0.25 7.25 12.53
C VAL A 2 -0.96 7.55 11.22
N GLN A 3 -0.44 7.02 10.12
CA GLN A 3 -1.02 7.11 8.79
C GLN A 3 -1.30 5.71 8.26
N LEU A 4 -2.53 5.49 7.80
CA LEU A 4 -2.97 4.24 7.20
C LEU A 4 -3.54 4.54 5.81
N TYR A 5 -3.33 3.63 4.86
CA TYR A 5 -3.86 3.74 3.51
C TYR A 5 -4.98 2.72 3.32
N VAL A 6 -6.15 3.19 2.89
CA VAL A 6 -7.30 2.34 2.59
C VAL A 6 -7.51 2.30 1.10
N LYS A 7 -7.52 1.10 0.54
CA LYS A 7 -7.85 0.87 -0.86
C LYS A 7 -9.37 0.95 -1.03
N SER A 8 -9.82 1.82 -1.95
CA SER A 8 -11.23 1.86 -2.32
C SER A 8 -11.48 0.93 -3.50
N PRO A 9 -12.63 0.25 -3.58
CA PRO A 9 -13.01 -0.47 -4.78
C PRO A 9 -13.06 0.51 -5.96
N SER A 10 -12.39 0.18 -7.06
CA SER A 10 -12.42 0.96 -8.30
C SER A 10 -13.04 0.14 -9.42
N ALA A 11 -13.66 0.84 -10.36
CA ALA A 11 -14.18 0.21 -11.56
C ALA A 11 -13.04 -0.41 -12.39
N PRO A 12 -13.30 -1.51 -13.13
CA PRO A 12 -12.31 -2.09 -14.02
C PRO A 12 -11.77 -1.05 -15.00
N GLY A 13 -10.45 -0.95 -15.13
CA GLY A 13 -9.77 -0.01 -16.04
C GLY A 13 -9.61 1.43 -15.53
N ALA A 14 -10.14 1.78 -14.37
CA ALA A 14 -9.89 3.08 -13.74
C ALA A 14 -8.68 3.03 -12.82
N THR A 15 -7.94 4.14 -12.74
CA THR A 15 -6.85 4.27 -11.75
C THR A 15 -7.43 4.15 -10.34
N PRO A 16 -6.93 3.24 -9.49
CA PRO A 16 -7.43 3.06 -8.14
C PRO A 16 -7.33 4.34 -7.32
N GLU A 17 -8.42 4.68 -6.63
CA GLU A 17 -8.41 5.76 -5.65
C GLU A 17 -8.24 5.17 -4.25
N TRP A 18 -7.19 5.62 -3.55
CA TRP A 18 -7.00 5.26 -2.15
C TRP A 18 -7.37 6.45 -1.27
N MET A 19 -7.58 6.16 -0.01
CA MET A 19 -7.87 7.17 0.99
C MET A 19 -6.83 7.10 2.11
N LEU A 20 -6.35 8.25 2.56
CA LEU A 20 -5.42 8.35 3.68
C LEU A 20 -6.21 8.51 4.98
N ILE A 21 -5.88 7.73 6.00
CA ILE A 21 -6.37 7.90 7.38
C ILE A 21 -5.24 8.47 8.22
N GLU A 22 -5.52 9.57 8.89
CA GLU A 22 -4.62 10.18 9.87
C GLU A 22 -5.20 10.01 11.28
N LEU A 23 -4.47 9.29 12.13
CA LEU A 23 -4.80 9.09 13.53
C LEU A 23 -3.84 9.89 14.42
N GLN A 24 -4.36 10.54 15.44
CA GLN A 24 -3.53 11.17 16.45
C GLN A 24 -3.17 10.14 17.53
N GLY A 25 -1.88 10.02 17.85
CA GLY A 25 -1.35 9.05 18.81
C GLY A 25 -0.53 7.96 18.17
N ALA A 26 -0.44 6.82 18.84
CA ALA A 26 0.19 5.58 18.40
C ALA A 26 -0.81 4.42 18.47
N ILE A 27 -0.60 3.40 17.65
CA ILE A 27 -1.28 2.11 17.75
C ILE A 27 -0.27 1.15 18.33
N GLU A 28 -0.61 0.57 19.47
CA GLU A 28 0.23 -0.40 20.18
C GLU A 28 -0.48 -1.75 20.19
N SER A 29 0.27 -2.82 19.99
CA SER A 29 -0.22 -4.19 20.18
C SER A 29 0.09 -4.63 21.61
N PRO A 30 -0.84 -5.32 22.31
CA PRO A 30 -0.59 -5.81 23.65
C PRO A 30 0.64 -6.74 23.76
N ASP A 31 0.93 -7.45 22.68
CA ASP A 31 1.98 -8.47 22.64
C ASP A 31 3.28 -7.98 21.98
N ASP A 32 3.40 -6.66 21.75
CA ASP A 32 4.54 -6.03 21.05
C ASP A 32 4.82 -6.65 19.65
N GLU A 33 3.80 -7.33 19.09
CA GLU A 33 3.89 -7.97 17.78
C GLU A 33 3.64 -7.00 16.65
N GLN A 34 4.24 -7.31 15.50
CA GLN A 34 4.07 -6.49 14.29
C GLN A 34 2.60 -6.41 13.87
N LEU A 35 2.12 -5.20 13.58
CA LEU A 35 0.75 -4.95 13.11
C LEU A 35 0.50 -5.39 11.66
N ALA A 36 1.55 -5.75 10.93
CA ALA A 36 1.45 -6.17 9.54
C ALA A 36 0.60 -7.45 9.40
N GLY A 37 -0.42 -7.38 8.52
CA GLY A 37 -1.33 -8.49 8.25
C GLY A 37 -2.40 -8.72 9.33
N ARG A 38 -2.46 -7.89 10.38
CA ARG A 38 -3.45 -8.02 11.45
C ARG A 38 -4.66 -7.11 11.23
N PHE A 39 -5.79 -7.54 11.75
CA PHE A 39 -6.99 -6.72 11.81
C PHE A 39 -6.79 -5.60 12.84
N ILE A 40 -6.94 -4.36 12.40
CA ILE A 40 -6.75 -3.17 13.24
C ILE A 40 -8.09 -2.70 13.81
N GLY A 41 -9.15 -2.72 13.01
CA GLY A 41 -10.45 -2.21 13.42
C GLY A 41 -11.41 -2.04 12.26
N ASP A 42 -12.62 -1.60 12.57
CA ASP A 42 -13.71 -1.41 11.61
C ASP A 42 -13.91 0.07 11.29
N LEU A 43 -13.96 0.39 10.00
CA LEU A 43 -14.27 1.72 9.50
C LEU A 43 -15.69 1.77 8.94
N HIS A 44 -16.50 2.63 9.49
CA HIS A 44 -17.89 2.85 9.10
C HIS A 44 -18.16 4.33 8.82
N PHE A 45 -19.25 4.59 8.13
CA PHE A 45 -19.80 5.94 7.98
C PHE A 45 -21.19 5.97 8.60
N ASN A 46 -21.45 6.99 9.43
CA ASN A 46 -22.78 7.19 9.97
C ASN A 46 -23.73 7.78 8.89
N LEU A 47 -25.02 7.88 9.22
CA LEU A 47 -26.05 8.44 8.32
C LEU A 47 -25.76 9.87 7.84
N LYS A 48 -24.90 10.61 8.55
CA LYS A 48 -24.47 11.98 8.21
C LYS A 48 -23.17 12.00 7.40
N GLY A 49 -22.66 10.84 6.98
CA GLY A 49 -21.39 10.71 6.24
C GLY A 49 -20.13 10.98 7.09
N VAL A 50 -20.23 10.96 8.42
CA VAL A 50 -19.08 11.11 9.32
C VAL A 50 -18.38 9.76 9.46
N PRO A 51 -17.07 9.67 9.22
CA PRO A 51 -16.32 8.43 9.41
C PRO A 51 -16.20 8.12 10.90
N VAL A 52 -16.45 6.85 11.22
CA VAL A 52 -16.37 6.28 12.56
C VAL A 52 -15.41 5.09 12.49
N LEU A 53 -14.36 5.12 13.28
CA LEU A 53 -13.37 4.05 13.36
C LEU A 53 -13.45 3.41 14.74
N ILE A 54 -13.57 2.08 14.76
CA ILE A 54 -13.62 1.28 15.98
C ILE A 54 -12.32 0.47 16.03
N ILE A 55 -11.52 0.70 17.06
CA ILE A 55 -10.29 -0.04 17.32
C ILE A 55 -10.40 -0.66 18.71
N GLY A 56 -10.47 -1.99 18.80
CA GLY A 56 -10.70 -2.68 20.07
C GLY A 56 -11.97 -2.20 20.76
N HIS A 57 -11.83 -1.62 21.95
CA HIS A 57 -12.94 -1.07 22.74
C HIS A 57 -13.08 0.46 22.62
N HIS A 58 -12.55 1.06 21.59
CA HIS A 58 -12.55 2.50 21.41
C HIS A 58 -13.25 2.92 20.12
N ILE A 59 -14.10 3.93 20.22
CA ILE A 59 -14.75 4.59 19.08
C ILE A 59 -14.10 5.93 18.84
N LEU A 60 -13.69 6.16 17.57
CA LEU A 60 -13.14 7.42 17.09
C LEU A 60 -14.07 8.03 16.06
N TYR A 61 -14.32 9.32 16.16
CA TYR A 61 -15.08 10.09 15.18
C TYR A 61 -14.13 10.95 14.38
N GLY A 62 -14.22 10.90 13.07
CA GLY A 62 -13.34 11.59 12.15
C GLY A 62 -14.04 12.65 11.31
N LYS A 63 -13.26 13.22 10.41
CA LYS A 63 -13.73 14.14 9.36
C LYS A 63 -13.08 13.76 8.05
N VAL A 64 -13.84 13.84 6.96
CA VAL A 64 -13.29 13.73 5.60
C VAL A 64 -12.82 15.12 5.18
N ALA A 65 -11.61 15.20 4.65
CA ALA A 65 -11.04 16.42 4.09
C ALA A 65 -10.46 16.12 2.71
N ASN A 66 -10.65 17.03 1.76
CA ASN A 66 -9.98 16.97 0.48
C ASN A 66 -8.53 17.45 0.63
N LEU A 67 -7.64 16.85 -0.13
CA LEU A 67 -6.27 17.33 -0.25
C LEU A 67 -6.22 18.46 -1.28
N GLU A 68 -5.48 19.53 -1.00
CA GLU A 68 -5.24 20.61 -1.96
C GLU A 68 -4.50 20.10 -3.19
N LYS A 69 -3.58 19.19 -2.99
CA LYS A 69 -2.84 18.48 -4.05
C LYS A 69 -2.99 16.98 -3.82
N PRO A 70 -3.40 16.22 -4.85
CA PRO A 70 -3.48 14.78 -4.73
C PRO A 70 -2.09 14.16 -4.55
N PHE A 71 -2.00 13.06 -3.81
CA PHE A 71 -0.80 12.24 -3.72
C PHE A 71 -0.88 11.12 -4.74
N LEU A 72 0.25 10.77 -5.33
CA LEU A 72 0.41 9.60 -6.19
C LEU A 72 1.14 8.51 -5.42
N VAL A 73 0.60 7.30 -5.48
CA VAL A 73 1.28 6.11 -4.97
C VAL A 73 2.07 5.52 -6.12
N LEU A 74 3.38 5.60 -6.03
CA LEU A 74 4.29 5.13 -7.06
C LEU A 74 4.87 3.77 -6.67
N MET A 75 4.97 2.88 -7.64
CA MET A 75 5.72 1.62 -7.54
C MET A 75 6.93 1.69 -8.47
N LYS A 76 8.10 1.40 -7.92
CA LYS A 76 9.32 1.26 -8.71
C LYS A 76 9.26 -0.06 -9.49
N ASN A 77 9.58 -0.03 -10.78
CA ASN A 77 9.80 -1.24 -11.55
C ASN A 77 11.20 -1.78 -11.25
N GLU A 78 11.27 -2.97 -10.65
CA GLU A 78 12.54 -3.64 -10.32
C GLU A 78 12.94 -4.70 -11.36
N ASN A 79 12.16 -4.85 -12.43
CA ASN A 79 12.32 -5.96 -13.38
C ASN A 79 13.36 -5.71 -14.50
N ALA A 80 14.28 -4.75 -14.36
CA ALA A 80 15.30 -4.53 -15.37
C ALA A 80 16.55 -5.41 -15.22
N SER A 81 16.63 -6.34 -14.25
CA SER A 81 17.85 -7.13 -14.04
C SER A 81 17.63 -8.53 -13.48
N LYS A 82 16.63 -9.24 -13.98
CA LYS A 82 16.56 -10.70 -13.83
C LYS A 82 16.32 -11.32 -15.20
N THR A 83 17.38 -11.43 -15.96
CA THR A 83 17.51 -12.53 -16.91
C THR A 83 17.71 -13.76 -16.05
N ASP A 84 16.69 -14.59 -15.97
CA ASP A 84 16.75 -15.93 -15.40
C ASP A 84 17.72 -16.74 -16.24
N ASP A 85 18.97 -16.85 -15.78
CA ASP A 85 19.88 -17.91 -16.18
C ASP A 85 19.51 -19.14 -15.34
N GLU A 86 18.47 -19.83 -15.74
CA GLU A 86 18.28 -21.26 -15.47
C GLU A 86 17.75 -21.87 -16.76
N ASP A 87 18.58 -22.56 -17.51
CA ASP A 87 18.47 -23.98 -17.76
C ASP A 87 19.32 -24.42 -18.92
N ASP A 88 20.12 -25.34 -18.51
CA ASP A 88 20.25 -26.70 -19.02
C ASP A 88 21.29 -26.96 -20.09
N ALA A 89 22.06 -27.86 -19.60
CA ALA A 89 23.17 -28.54 -20.21
C ALA A 89 22.85 -29.23 -21.54
N SER A 90 23.92 -29.37 -22.26
CA SER A 90 24.18 -30.40 -23.31
C SER A 90 23.62 -30.13 -24.71
N HIS A 91 24.49 -29.60 -25.54
CA HIS A 91 24.86 -30.36 -26.76
C HIS A 91 26.16 -29.83 -27.36
N THR A 92 27.17 -30.66 -27.34
CA THR A 92 28.39 -30.58 -28.12
C THR A 92 28.07 -30.69 -29.60
N MET A 93 28.60 -29.77 -30.41
CA MET A 93 29.12 -30.10 -31.75
C MET A 93 29.96 -28.95 -32.29
N ASP A 94 31.20 -29.28 -32.57
CA ASP A 94 32.18 -28.50 -33.30
C ASP A 94 31.65 -28.11 -34.67
N VAL A 95 31.86 -26.86 -35.08
CA VAL A 95 32.27 -26.50 -36.47
C VAL A 95 33.00 -25.16 -36.45
N ASP A 96 34.24 -25.23 -36.80
CA ASP A 96 35.16 -24.22 -37.29
C ASP A 96 34.54 -23.34 -38.37
N SER A 97 34.61 -22.03 -38.28
CA SER A 97 34.86 -21.09 -39.37
C SER A 97 35.02 -19.67 -38.89
N SER A 98 36.21 -19.18 -39.07
CA SER A 98 36.63 -17.79 -39.08
C SER A 98 35.70 -16.85 -39.84
N HIS A 99 35.24 -15.76 -39.20
CA HIS A 99 35.12 -14.45 -39.86
C HIS A 99 35.11 -13.31 -38.85
N ASP A 100 36.16 -12.48 -38.95
CA ASP A 100 36.27 -11.15 -38.41
C ASP A 100 35.07 -10.30 -38.82
N VAL A 101 34.32 -9.76 -37.87
CA VAL A 101 33.65 -8.47 -38.01
C VAL A 101 33.66 -7.74 -36.65
N ARG A 102 34.51 -6.72 -36.61
CA ARG A 102 34.47 -5.67 -35.60
C ARG A 102 33.09 -5.03 -35.62
N GLY A 103 32.40 -5.05 -34.49
CA GLY A 103 31.21 -4.29 -34.23
C GLY A 103 31.07 -4.12 -32.74
N CYS A 104 31.78 -3.15 -32.20
CA CYS A 104 31.54 -2.65 -30.87
C CYS A 104 30.15 -2.03 -30.84
N ALA A 105 29.13 -2.81 -30.48
CA ALA A 105 27.92 -2.25 -29.96
C ALA A 105 28.04 -2.33 -28.42
N GLU A 106 28.60 -1.26 -27.82
CA GLU A 106 28.36 -0.97 -26.44
C GLU A 106 26.85 -0.75 -26.31
N SER A 107 26.11 -1.82 -26.07
CA SER A 107 24.77 -1.72 -25.52
C SER A 107 24.96 -1.25 -24.09
N SER A 108 25.00 0.07 -23.90
CA SER A 108 24.77 0.69 -22.62
C SER A 108 23.43 0.15 -22.13
N LEU A 109 23.47 -0.79 -21.21
CA LEU A 109 22.33 -1.19 -20.39
C LEU A 109 21.93 0.06 -19.60
N GLN A 110 21.18 0.95 -20.23
CA GLN A 110 20.47 2.00 -19.54
C GLN A 110 19.48 1.27 -18.65
N ASP A 111 19.80 1.28 -17.38
CA ASP A 111 18.91 0.84 -16.31
C ASP A 111 17.69 1.76 -16.35
N ASP A 112 16.70 1.41 -17.16
CA ASP A 112 15.50 2.23 -17.41
C ASP A 112 14.56 2.10 -16.21
N THR A 113 15.03 2.73 -15.12
CA THR A 113 14.27 2.78 -13.89
C THR A 113 13.05 3.69 -14.07
N HIS A 114 11.88 3.09 -14.12
CA HIS A 114 10.63 3.84 -14.21
C HIS A 114 9.66 3.49 -13.09
N TYR A 115 8.69 4.38 -12.86
CA TYR A 115 7.70 4.26 -11.81
C TYR A 115 6.30 4.19 -12.40
N TYR A 116 5.51 3.25 -11.89
CA TYR A 116 4.09 3.17 -12.22
C TYR A 116 3.25 3.88 -11.18
N VAL A 117 2.20 4.57 -11.62
CA VAL A 117 1.18 5.12 -10.73
C VAL A 117 0.22 4.01 -10.35
N ASN A 118 0.33 3.52 -9.11
CA ASN A 118 -0.51 2.44 -8.59
C ASN A 118 -1.86 2.96 -8.08
N ALA A 119 -1.89 4.16 -7.51
CA ALA A 119 -3.13 4.78 -7.03
C ALA A 119 -2.99 6.30 -6.88
N VAL A 120 -4.14 6.96 -6.75
CA VAL A 120 -4.24 8.40 -6.47
C VAL A 120 -4.99 8.61 -5.16
N ILE A 121 -4.47 9.49 -4.29
CA ILE A 121 -5.10 9.86 -3.02
C ILE A 121 -5.57 11.31 -3.13
N LYS A 122 -6.89 11.54 -3.18
CA LYS A 122 -7.50 12.87 -3.26
C LYS A 122 -8.09 13.33 -1.95
N LYS A 123 -8.41 12.37 -1.05
CA LYS A 123 -9.12 12.64 0.21
C LYS A 123 -8.40 11.98 1.37
N LYS A 124 -8.57 12.58 2.54
CA LYS A 124 -8.10 11.99 3.80
C LYS A 124 -9.19 12.02 4.85
N MET A 125 -9.16 11.03 5.74
CA MET A 125 -9.96 10.98 6.95
C MET A 125 -9.07 11.32 8.15
N ILE A 126 -9.50 12.27 8.96
CA ILE A 126 -8.71 12.79 10.07
C ILE A 126 -9.44 12.48 11.37
N PHE A 127 -8.80 11.72 12.28
CA PHE A 127 -9.29 11.37 13.59
C PHE A 127 -8.43 12.07 14.66
N LYS A 128 -8.84 13.29 15.05
CA LYS A 128 -8.13 14.12 16.05
C LYS A 128 -8.77 14.09 17.43
N THR A 129 -9.99 13.56 17.53
CA THR A 129 -10.71 13.50 18.80
C THR A 129 -10.17 12.36 19.66
N ARG A 130 -10.24 12.52 20.99
CA ARG A 130 -9.89 11.45 21.91
C ARG A 130 -10.81 10.26 21.70
N PRO A 131 -10.28 9.02 21.66
CA PRO A 131 -11.08 7.81 21.59
C PRO A 131 -12.06 7.75 22.76
N LYS A 132 -13.30 7.33 22.48
CA LYS A 132 -14.32 7.10 23.51
C LYS A 132 -14.40 5.61 23.80
N PRO A 133 -14.35 5.18 25.07
CA PRO A 133 -14.50 3.78 25.40
C PRO A 133 -15.94 3.30 25.11
N ILE A 134 -16.07 2.08 24.60
CA ILE A 134 -17.35 1.38 24.48
C ILE A 134 -17.67 0.79 25.84
N ILE A 135 -18.60 1.42 26.57
CA ILE A 135 -19.04 0.92 27.86
C ILE A 135 -20.20 -0.05 27.61
N THR A 136 -19.96 -1.35 27.73
CA THR A 136 -21.02 -2.35 27.80
C THR A 136 -21.57 -2.34 29.23
N SER A 137 -22.77 -1.80 29.43
CA SER A 137 -23.49 -1.92 30.70
C SER A 137 -23.87 -3.37 30.88
N VAL A 138 -23.12 -4.12 31.67
CA VAL A 138 -23.54 -5.43 32.16
C VAL A 138 -24.60 -5.20 33.23
N PRO A 139 -25.87 -5.62 33.06
CA PRO A 139 -26.84 -5.50 34.12
C PRO A 139 -26.36 -6.31 35.33
N LYS A 140 -26.17 -5.64 36.48
CA LYS A 140 -25.90 -6.33 37.72
C LYS A 140 -27.10 -7.24 38.00
N LYS A 141 -26.87 -8.57 38.00
CA LYS A 141 -27.84 -9.50 38.61
C LYS A 141 -27.96 -9.12 40.08
N VAL A 142 -29.14 -8.68 40.48
CA VAL A 142 -29.57 -8.55 41.87
C VAL A 142 -29.93 -9.92 42.38
#